data_41d9b4c2573076316c500264101abd33
#
_entry.id   41d9b4c2573076316c500264101abd33
#
_cell.length_a   1.000
_cell.length_b   1.000
_cell.length_c   1.000
_cell.angle_alpha   90.00
_cell.angle_beta   90.00
_cell.angle_gamma   90.00
#
_symmetry.space_group_name_H-M   'P 1'
#
loop_
_entity.id
_entity.type
_entity.pdbx_description
1 polymer ?
#
loop_
_entity_poly.entity_id
_entity_poly.type
_entity_poly.pdbx_seq_one_letter_code
_entity_poly.pdbx_strand_id
1 'polypeptide(L)'
;MARLKKKILTSNRKRLSAKSHLPSESMVYVGEERSEKMVVKIIDYDDNKLEELVVDDFETCKTYSEKDSITWISVTGIHEASKVEEICNLFNIHPLVQEDILNTQQRTKIEEFEHYLFVTFKNIFYSEPNKCFETEQISIILGKNYLISFQETDSLLFNEIIRRLHAAKGNIRTKKADYLLYKIMDAAVDQYFVLIDKIGDLVENIEEETMYTPDNQTSFKIQGIKKELVVLSKHILPMREALNKLDSGNSELIEEKSIKYFRDVYDHTYQAYDTIENHKSLLNDLMNIYFTTMSNRMNMVMKVLTIISTIFMPLSFLTGVFGMNFKYFPALNNPNGYYYFWGLSILVVLGMMVYFKRKKWF
;
A
#
# COMPACT_ATOMS: atom_id res chain seq x y z
N MET A 1 -3.43 15.26 10.24
CA MET A 1 -3.36 13.92 9.62
C MET A 1 -4.60 13.03 9.84
N ALA A 2 -5.13 12.85 11.07
CA ALA A 2 -6.30 11.98 11.32
C ALA A 2 -7.62 12.41 10.65
N ARG A 3 -7.86 13.70 10.38
CA ARG A 3 -9.09 14.20 9.73
C ARG A 3 -9.15 13.94 8.23
N LEU A 4 -8.02 13.97 7.50
CA LEU A 4 -7.98 13.65 6.06
C LEU A 4 -8.15 12.14 5.80
N LYS A 5 -7.47 11.27 6.60
CA LYS A 5 -7.64 9.80 6.51
C LYS A 5 -9.09 9.34 6.74
N LYS A 6 -9.85 10.05 7.61
CA LYS A 6 -11.26 9.76 7.87
C LYS A 6 -12.17 10.14 6.68
N LYS A 7 -11.78 11.13 5.87
CA LYS A 7 -12.55 11.60 4.71
C LYS A 7 -12.45 10.62 3.52
N ILE A 8 -11.28 10.03 3.29
CA ILE A 8 -11.04 9.06 2.21
C ILE A 8 -11.80 7.73 2.49
N LEU A 9 -11.73 7.22 3.73
CA LEU A 9 -12.45 5.99 4.12
C LEU A 9 -13.98 6.16 4.13
N THR A 10 -14.50 7.36 4.40
CA THR A 10 -15.94 7.64 4.42
C THR A 10 -16.51 7.98 3.04
N SER A 11 -15.72 8.55 2.12
CA SER A 11 -16.09 8.80 0.73
C SER A 11 -16.33 7.47 -0.01
N ASN A 12 -15.39 6.53 0.07
CA ASN A 12 -15.54 5.22 -0.58
C ASN A 12 -16.72 4.38 -0.06
N ARG A 13 -17.07 4.45 1.24
CA ARG A 13 -18.24 3.74 1.77
C ARG A 13 -19.56 4.29 1.27
N LYS A 14 -19.68 5.60 1.04
CA LYS A 14 -20.92 6.21 0.52
C LYS A 14 -21.21 5.87 -0.94
N ARG A 15 -20.18 5.62 -1.75
CA ARG A 15 -20.31 5.36 -3.19
C ARG A 15 -20.61 3.90 -3.55
N LEU A 16 -20.09 2.93 -2.79
CA LEU A 16 -20.50 1.52 -2.91
C LEU A 16 -22.00 1.32 -2.65
N SER A 17 -22.59 2.11 -1.75
CA SER A 17 -24.05 2.06 -1.50
C SER A 17 -24.89 2.75 -2.59
N ALA A 18 -24.31 3.66 -3.38
CA ALA A 18 -25.03 4.32 -4.46
C ALA A 18 -25.37 3.37 -5.62
N LYS A 19 -24.55 2.32 -5.82
CA LYS A 19 -24.74 1.32 -6.89
C LYS A 19 -25.68 0.17 -6.48
N SER A 20 -25.91 -0.05 -5.18
CA SER A 20 -26.66 -1.20 -4.67
C SER A 20 -28.16 -1.23 -5.06
N HIS A 21 -28.67 -0.16 -5.67
CA HIS A 21 -30.07 -0.02 -6.08
C HIS A 21 -30.26 0.30 -7.57
N LEU A 22 -29.18 0.35 -8.36
CA LEU A 22 -29.28 0.58 -9.80
C LEU A 22 -29.42 -0.75 -10.54
N PRO A 23 -30.18 -0.77 -11.66
CA PRO A 23 -30.25 -1.93 -12.53
C PRO A 23 -28.83 -2.29 -13.03
N SER A 24 -28.63 -3.57 -13.39
CA SER A 24 -27.46 -4.00 -14.15
C SER A 24 -27.37 -3.20 -15.45
N GLU A 25 -26.14 -2.91 -15.91
CA GLU A 25 -25.89 -2.10 -17.12
C GLU A 25 -26.15 -0.58 -16.96
N SER A 26 -26.26 -0.08 -15.74
CA SER A 26 -26.40 1.37 -15.52
C SER A 26 -25.09 2.08 -15.81
N MET A 27 -25.07 2.95 -16.83
CA MET A 27 -23.90 3.77 -17.22
C MET A 27 -23.74 4.95 -16.28
N VAL A 28 -23.27 4.67 -15.05
CA VAL A 28 -23.04 5.69 -14.02
C VAL A 28 -21.60 5.62 -13.56
N TYR A 29 -20.91 6.75 -13.66
CA TYR A 29 -19.56 6.87 -13.13
C TYR A 29 -19.54 6.71 -11.60
N VAL A 30 -18.76 5.75 -11.14
CA VAL A 30 -18.54 5.47 -9.71
C VAL A 30 -17.07 5.73 -9.39
N GLY A 31 -16.72 6.99 -9.17
CA GLY A 31 -15.37 7.42 -8.90
C GLY A 31 -15.33 8.83 -8.29
N GLU A 32 -14.15 9.36 -8.08
CA GLU A 32 -13.92 10.78 -7.79
C GLU A 32 -13.61 11.48 -9.10
N GLU A 33 -14.27 12.64 -9.36
CA GLU A 33 -13.90 13.46 -10.49
C GLU A 33 -12.49 14.02 -10.26
N ARG A 34 -11.53 13.49 -11.01
CA ARG A 34 -10.11 13.84 -10.90
C ARG A 34 -9.60 14.66 -12.07
N SER A 35 -10.35 14.70 -13.16
CA SER A 35 -10.04 15.43 -14.39
C SER A 35 -11.09 16.50 -14.65
N GLU A 36 -10.69 17.67 -15.16
CA GLU A 36 -11.62 18.76 -15.47
C GLU A 36 -12.44 18.49 -16.74
N LYS A 37 -11.84 17.85 -17.73
CA LYS A 37 -12.47 17.50 -19.01
C LYS A 37 -11.98 16.14 -19.51
N MET A 38 -12.82 15.48 -20.28
CA MET A 38 -12.43 14.31 -21.05
C MET A 38 -11.56 14.73 -22.23
N VAL A 39 -10.46 14.03 -22.42
CA VAL A 39 -9.53 14.21 -23.55
C VAL A 39 -9.34 12.86 -24.23
N VAL A 40 -9.53 12.82 -25.55
CA VAL A 40 -9.27 11.65 -26.37
C VAL A 40 -8.09 11.95 -27.27
N LYS A 41 -7.05 11.12 -27.13
CA LYS A 41 -5.82 11.22 -27.90
C LYS A 41 -5.64 9.95 -28.74
N ILE A 42 -5.36 10.10 -30.00
CA ILE A 42 -4.99 9.01 -30.91
C ILE A 42 -3.49 9.06 -31.11
N ILE A 43 -2.81 7.93 -30.91
CA ILE A 43 -1.40 7.72 -31.20
C ILE A 43 -1.35 6.56 -32.21
N ASP A 44 -1.17 6.91 -33.47
CA ASP A 44 -1.10 5.96 -34.57
C ASP A 44 0.36 5.79 -35.00
N TYR A 45 0.83 4.57 -35.09
CA TYR A 45 2.23 4.29 -35.40
C TYR A 45 2.46 3.02 -36.19
N ASP A 46 3.51 3.06 -36.96
CA ASP A 46 4.16 1.93 -37.62
C ASP A 46 5.69 2.02 -37.44
N ASP A 47 6.44 1.15 -38.11
CA ASP A 47 7.90 1.11 -38.02
C ASP A 47 8.56 2.47 -38.37
N ASN A 48 7.94 3.26 -39.26
CA ASN A 48 8.52 4.46 -39.84
C ASN A 48 7.86 5.77 -39.37
N LYS A 49 6.59 5.70 -39.03
CA LYS A 49 5.77 6.90 -38.74
C LYS A 49 5.16 6.80 -37.36
N LEU A 50 4.94 7.96 -36.78
CA LEU A 50 4.12 8.16 -35.60
C LEU A 50 3.35 9.45 -35.77
N GLU A 51 2.04 9.37 -35.58
CA GLU A 51 1.12 10.48 -35.62
C GLU A 51 0.40 10.58 -34.28
N GLU A 52 0.30 11.78 -33.72
CA GLU A 52 -0.39 12.01 -32.44
C GLU A 52 -1.42 13.12 -32.66
N LEU A 53 -2.68 12.86 -32.31
CA LEU A 53 -3.83 13.74 -32.54
C LEU A 53 -4.67 13.79 -31.28
N VAL A 54 -5.19 14.98 -30.95
CA VAL A 54 -6.28 15.12 -29.98
C VAL A 54 -7.57 15.30 -30.78
N VAL A 55 -8.57 14.50 -30.47
CA VAL A 55 -9.82 14.46 -31.26
C VAL A 55 -11.03 14.75 -30.38
N ASP A 56 -11.96 15.52 -30.93
CA ASP A 56 -13.28 15.76 -30.34
C ASP A 56 -14.38 14.93 -31.05
N ASP A 57 -14.11 14.49 -32.28
CA ASP A 57 -14.97 13.61 -33.06
C ASP A 57 -14.51 12.16 -32.94
N PHE A 58 -15.31 11.31 -32.31
CA PHE A 58 -14.94 9.92 -32.00
C PHE A 58 -15.00 8.98 -33.19
N GLU A 59 -15.71 9.34 -34.28
CA GLU A 59 -15.68 8.57 -35.55
C GLU A 59 -14.25 8.50 -36.12
N THR A 60 -13.44 9.51 -35.87
CA THR A 60 -12.03 9.51 -36.22
C THR A 60 -11.29 8.33 -35.57
N CYS A 61 -11.63 7.97 -34.34
CA CYS A 61 -11.02 6.81 -33.64
C CYS A 61 -11.28 5.51 -34.41
N LYS A 62 -12.51 5.34 -34.94
CA LYS A 62 -12.88 4.18 -35.72
C LYS A 62 -12.11 4.12 -37.03
N THR A 63 -12.02 5.23 -37.74
CA THR A 63 -11.27 5.36 -38.99
C THR A 63 -9.79 4.96 -38.83
N TYR A 64 -9.16 5.40 -37.72
CA TYR A 64 -7.76 5.05 -37.45
C TYR A 64 -7.60 3.58 -37.08
N SER A 65 -8.51 2.99 -36.32
CA SER A 65 -8.45 1.57 -35.89
C SER A 65 -8.58 0.57 -37.03
N GLU A 66 -9.07 1.00 -38.20
CA GLU A 66 -9.22 0.18 -39.41
C GLU A 66 -7.98 0.18 -40.33
N LYS A 67 -6.95 0.99 -39.98
CA LYS A 67 -5.67 1.00 -40.69
C LYS A 67 -4.85 -0.26 -40.38
N ASP A 68 -3.84 -0.51 -41.21
CA ASP A 68 -2.87 -1.58 -40.97
C ASP A 68 -1.83 -1.20 -39.88
N SER A 69 -1.72 0.09 -39.54
CA SER A 69 -0.91 0.60 -38.43
C SER A 69 -1.48 0.21 -37.08
N ILE A 70 -0.71 0.39 -36.01
CA ILE A 70 -1.19 0.20 -34.63
C ILE A 70 -1.72 1.53 -34.10
N THR A 71 -2.99 1.54 -33.71
CA THR A 71 -3.68 2.71 -33.18
C THR A 71 -3.87 2.58 -31.67
N TRP A 72 -3.27 3.45 -30.89
CA TRP A 72 -3.56 3.60 -29.47
C TRP A 72 -4.50 4.79 -29.24
N ILE A 73 -5.70 4.53 -28.74
CA ILE A 73 -6.70 5.52 -28.35
C ILE A 73 -6.64 5.68 -26.85
N SER A 74 -6.16 6.82 -26.37
CA SER A 74 -6.03 7.12 -24.95
C SER A 74 -7.16 8.04 -24.52
N VAL A 75 -8.05 7.56 -23.66
CA VAL A 75 -9.22 8.27 -23.14
C VAL A 75 -8.95 8.65 -21.69
N THR A 76 -8.75 9.93 -21.43
CA THR A 76 -8.50 10.49 -20.09
C THR A 76 -9.75 11.24 -19.60
N GLY A 77 -10.15 11.03 -18.33
CA GLY A 77 -11.31 11.71 -17.75
C GLY A 77 -12.63 10.97 -17.99
N ILE A 78 -12.73 9.73 -17.52
CA ILE A 78 -13.89 8.83 -17.74
C ILE A 78 -15.16 9.21 -16.95
N HIS A 79 -15.21 10.36 -16.30
CA HIS A 79 -16.38 10.84 -15.55
C HIS A 79 -17.54 11.27 -16.46
N GLU A 80 -17.27 11.57 -17.74
CA GLU A 80 -18.29 11.87 -18.75
C GLU A 80 -18.85 10.55 -19.36
N ALA A 81 -19.73 9.89 -18.61
CA ALA A 81 -20.23 8.54 -18.93
C ALA A 81 -20.83 8.42 -20.35
N SER A 82 -21.57 9.43 -20.82
CA SER A 82 -22.18 9.43 -22.16
C SER A 82 -21.15 9.40 -23.29
N LYS A 83 -20.02 10.08 -23.13
CA LYS A 83 -18.93 10.07 -24.11
C LYS A 83 -18.17 8.74 -24.09
N VAL A 84 -17.98 8.16 -22.91
CA VAL A 84 -17.38 6.80 -22.78
C VAL A 84 -18.28 5.78 -23.45
N GLU A 85 -19.61 5.86 -23.25
CA GLU A 85 -20.60 5.01 -23.90
C GLU A 85 -20.56 5.16 -25.42
N GLU A 86 -20.47 6.40 -25.94
CA GLU A 86 -20.37 6.67 -27.37
C GLU A 86 -19.14 5.99 -27.99
N ILE A 87 -17.95 6.19 -27.39
CA ILE A 87 -16.72 5.51 -27.85
C ILE A 87 -16.87 3.99 -27.81
N CYS A 88 -17.38 3.45 -26.70
CA CYS A 88 -17.55 2.01 -26.56
C CYS A 88 -18.51 1.42 -27.59
N ASN A 89 -19.59 2.11 -27.92
CA ASN A 89 -20.56 1.68 -28.90
C ASN A 89 -19.97 1.63 -30.33
N LEU A 90 -19.07 2.58 -30.69
CA LEU A 90 -18.35 2.57 -31.96
C LEU A 90 -17.50 1.28 -32.16
N PHE A 91 -17.00 0.72 -31.06
CA PHE A 91 -16.18 -0.49 -31.06
C PHE A 91 -16.95 -1.76 -30.67
N ASN A 92 -18.30 -1.70 -30.60
CA ASN A 92 -19.18 -2.80 -30.19
C ASN A 92 -18.78 -3.43 -28.84
N ILE A 93 -18.39 -2.61 -27.88
CA ILE A 93 -18.02 -3.06 -26.53
C ILE A 93 -19.27 -3.40 -25.74
N HIS A 94 -19.27 -4.59 -25.11
CA HIS A 94 -20.39 -5.11 -24.35
C HIS A 94 -20.82 -4.15 -23.20
N PRO A 95 -22.12 -3.91 -22.94
CA PRO A 95 -22.60 -2.99 -21.89
C PRO A 95 -22.01 -3.26 -20.50
N LEU A 96 -21.82 -4.53 -20.10
CA LEU A 96 -21.19 -4.87 -18.81
C LEU A 96 -19.72 -4.39 -18.74
N VAL A 97 -19.00 -4.41 -19.85
CA VAL A 97 -17.62 -3.88 -19.89
C VAL A 97 -17.62 -2.36 -19.80
N GLN A 98 -18.58 -1.69 -20.44
CA GLN A 98 -18.77 -0.24 -20.30
C GLN A 98 -19.06 0.15 -18.85
N GLU A 99 -19.93 -0.62 -18.16
CA GLU A 99 -20.19 -0.45 -16.71
C GLU A 99 -18.91 -0.63 -15.89
N ASP A 100 -18.07 -1.62 -16.21
CA ASP A 100 -16.81 -1.88 -15.50
C ASP A 100 -15.76 -0.77 -15.73
N ILE A 101 -15.71 -0.19 -16.92
CA ILE A 101 -14.86 0.98 -17.22
C ILE A 101 -15.24 2.17 -16.34
N LEU A 102 -16.55 2.44 -16.20
CA LEU A 102 -17.08 3.55 -15.41
C LEU A 102 -17.02 3.30 -13.90
N ASN A 103 -16.81 2.04 -13.48
CA ASN A 103 -16.72 1.67 -12.09
C ASN A 103 -15.27 1.62 -11.60
N THR A 104 -14.77 2.74 -11.09
CA THR A 104 -13.38 2.82 -10.58
C THR A 104 -13.11 1.99 -9.32
N GLN A 105 -14.07 1.19 -8.84
CA GLN A 105 -13.88 0.23 -7.75
C GLN A 105 -13.75 -1.22 -8.24
N GLN A 106 -13.72 -1.42 -9.55
CA GLN A 106 -13.64 -2.74 -10.16
C GLN A 106 -12.35 -3.47 -9.76
N ARG A 107 -12.47 -4.78 -9.55
CA ARG A 107 -11.33 -5.66 -9.30
C ARG A 107 -10.56 -5.88 -10.61
N THR A 108 -9.26 -6.03 -10.52
CA THR A 108 -8.43 -6.44 -11.65
C THR A 108 -8.96 -7.73 -12.24
N LYS A 109 -9.20 -7.75 -13.55
CA LYS A 109 -9.63 -8.92 -14.31
C LYS A 109 -9.22 -8.82 -15.77
N ILE A 110 -9.18 -9.98 -16.41
CA ILE A 110 -8.99 -10.13 -17.84
C ILE A 110 -10.12 -11.01 -18.35
N GLU A 111 -10.84 -10.51 -19.36
CA GLU A 111 -11.97 -11.19 -20.00
C GLU A 111 -11.82 -11.12 -21.51
N GLU A 112 -11.98 -12.25 -22.15
CA GLU A 112 -11.91 -12.38 -23.60
C GLU A 112 -13.30 -12.39 -24.21
N PHE A 113 -13.47 -11.58 -25.26
CA PHE A 113 -14.67 -11.47 -26.07
C PHE A 113 -14.31 -11.84 -27.53
N GLU A 114 -15.29 -12.04 -28.37
CA GLU A 114 -15.11 -12.50 -29.75
C GLU A 114 -14.13 -11.63 -30.57
N HIS A 115 -14.14 -10.28 -30.35
CA HIS A 115 -13.37 -9.34 -31.17
C HIS A 115 -12.38 -8.50 -30.37
N TYR A 116 -12.38 -8.60 -29.06
CA TYR A 116 -11.47 -7.84 -28.20
C TYR A 116 -11.17 -8.56 -26.88
N LEU A 117 -10.05 -8.20 -26.26
CA LEU A 117 -9.67 -8.57 -24.91
C LEU A 117 -9.88 -7.36 -23.99
N PHE A 118 -10.63 -7.55 -22.92
CA PHE A 118 -10.81 -6.54 -21.88
C PHE A 118 -9.87 -6.81 -20.72
N VAL A 119 -9.11 -5.79 -20.32
CA VAL A 119 -8.18 -5.83 -19.20
C VAL A 119 -8.47 -4.63 -18.29
N THR A 120 -8.71 -4.86 -17.03
CA THR A 120 -8.81 -3.78 -16.04
C THR A 120 -7.91 -4.05 -14.84
N PHE A 121 -7.17 -3.04 -14.38
CA PHE A 121 -6.27 -3.15 -13.25
C PHE A 121 -6.09 -1.81 -12.52
N LYS A 122 -5.41 -1.84 -11.38
CA LYS A 122 -5.09 -0.64 -10.62
C LYS A 122 -3.64 -0.24 -10.83
N ASN A 123 -3.44 0.95 -11.35
CA ASN A 123 -2.18 1.65 -11.25
C ASN A 123 -2.07 2.24 -9.83
N ILE A 124 -0.95 2.01 -9.16
CA ILE A 124 -0.70 2.50 -7.79
C ILE A 124 0.51 3.40 -7.86
N PHE A 125 0.41 4.59 -7.28
CA PHE A 125 1.49 5.57 -7.27
C PHE A 125 1.54 6.30 -5.93
N TYR A 126 2.68 6.87 -5.63
CA TYR A 126 2.85 7.70 -4.43
C TYR A 126 2.49 9.14 -4.75
N SER A 127 1.50 9.68 -4.03
CA SER A 127 1.09 11.08 -4.14
C SER A 127 1.92 11.94 -3.18
N GLU A 128 2.83 12.73 -3.72
CA GLU A 128 3.66 13.65 -2.92
C GLU A 128 2.82 14.70 -2.15
N PRO A 129 1.76 15.31 -2.74
CA PRO A 129 0.91 16.25 -2.02
C PRO A 129 0.19 15.62 -0.83
N ASN A 130 -0.31 14.39 -0.99
CA ASN A 130 -1.10 13.70 0.02
C ASN A 130 -0.27 12.80 0.95
N LYS A 131 1.00 12.56 0.60
CA LYS A 131 1.93 11.68 1.33
C LYS A 131 1.34 10.30 1.60
N CYS A 132 0.65 9.74 0.60
CA CYS A 132 0.04 8.42 0.69
C CYS A 132 0.02 7.74 -0.68
N PHE A 133 -0.20 6.43 -0.67
CA PHE A 133 -0.47 5.70 -1.90
C PHE A 133 -1.86 6.00 -2.41
N GLU A 134 -1.94 6.33 -3.67
CA GLU A 134 -3.19 6.51 -4.42
C GLU A 134 -3.32 5.44 -5.48
N THR A 135 -4.55 5.15 -5.85
CA THR A 135 -4.86 4.17 -6.88
C THR A 135 -5.71 4.80 -7.96
N GLU A 136 -5.42 4.46 -9.20
CA GLU A 136 -6.17 4.82 -10.38
C GLU A 136 -6.59 3.56 -11.13
N GLN A 137 -7.80 3.52 -11.64
CA GLN A 137 -8.21 2.42 -12.51
C GLN A 137 -7.74 2.69 -13.93
N ILE A 138 -7.13 1.68 -14.52
CA ILE A 138 -6.84 1.62 -15.95
C ILE A 138 -7.65 0.49 -16.53
N SER A 139 -8.45 0.77 -17.54
CA SER A 139 -9.21 -0.22 -18.31
C SER A 139 -8.73 -0.18 -19.75
N ILE A 140 -8.49 -1.33 -20.33
CA ILE A 140 -7.92 -1.48 -21.67
C ILE A 140 -8.79 -2.42 -22.50
N ILE A 141 -9.07 -2.00 -23.71
CA ILE A 141 -9.66 -2.84 -24.77
C ILE A 141 -8.56 -3.09 -25.79
N LEU A 142 -8.16 -4.32 -25.97
CA LEU A 142 -7.22 -4.74 -27.01
C LEU A 142 -7.98 -5.36 -28.17
N GLY A 143 -7.89 -4.76 -29.33
CA GLY A 143 -8.33 -5.35 -30.61
C GLY A 143 -7.14 -5.82 -31.44
N LYS A 144 -7.40 -6.19 -32.68
CA LYS A 144 -6.37 -6.76 -33.57
C LYS A 144 -5.24 -5.77 -33.88
N ASN A 145 -5.58 -4.52 -34.27
CA ASN A 145 -4.62 -3.46 -34.62
C ASN A 145 -4.79 -2.21 -33.76
N TYR A 146 -5.61 -2.25 -32.73
CA TYR A 146 -5.85 -1.10 -31.86
C TYR A 146 -5.83 -1.49 -30.38
N LEU A 147 -5.55 -0.48 -29.55
CA LEU A 147 -5.69 -0.54 -28.12
C LEU A 147 -6.41 0.73 -27.67
N ILE A 148 -7.46 0.59 -26.84
CA ILE A 148 -8.14 1.71 -26.21
C ILE A 148 -7.84 1.65 -24.73
N SER A 149 -7.27 2.71 -24.17
CA SER A 149 -7.06 2.84 -22.71
C SER A 149 -7.99 3.89 -22.14
N PHE A 150 -8.66 3.54 -21.03
CA PHE A 150 -9.52 4.42 -20.25
C PHE A 150 -8.88 4.67 -18.89
N GLN A 151 -8.73 5.92 -18.51
CA GLN A 151 -8.07 6.35 -17.28
C GLN A 151 -8.75 7.55 -16.63
N GLU A 152 -8.61 7.68 -15.31
CA GLU A 152 -9.23 8.78 -14.56
C GLU A 152 -8.48 10.10 -14.76
N THR A 153 -7.14 10.05 -14.86
CA THR A 153 -6.27 11.22 -14.99
C THR A 153 -5.21 11.03 -16.05
N ASP A 154 -4.48 12.08 -16.39
CA ASP A 154 -3.27 11.98 -17.23
C ASP A 154 -2.15 11.28 -16.42
N SER A 155 -2.03 9.98 -16.63
CA SER A 155 -1.15 9.13 -15.85
C SER A 155 0.29 9.19 -16.31
N LEU A 156 1.22 9.36 -15.36
CA LEU A 156 2.67 9.29 -15.63
C LEU A 156 3.10 7.96 -16.26
N LEU A 157 2.34 6.89 -16.01
CA LEU A 157 2.56 5.57 -16.60
C LEU A 157 2.60 5.63 -18.14
N PHE A 158 1.62 6.30 -18.74
CA PHE A 158 1.51 6.39 -20.19
C PHE A 158 2.53 7.34 -20.80
N ASN A 159 2.90 8.40 -20.10
CA ASN A 159 3.88 9.38 -20.56
C ASN A 159 5.23 8.74 -20.90
N GLU A 160 5.67 7.76 -20.10
CA GLU A 160 6.91 7.02 -20.38
C GLU A 160 6.80 6.15 -21.64
N ILE A 161 5.64 5.51 -21.86
CA ILE A 161 5.39 4.67 -23.04
C ILE A 161 5.33 5.56 -24.29
N ILE A 162 4.61 6.69 -24.22
CA ILE A 162 4.53 7.67 -25.32
C ILE A 162 5.93 8.19 -25.66
N ARG A 163 6.75 8.52 -24.67
CA ARG A 163 8.14 8.94 -24.88
C ARG A 163 8.97 7.88 -25.60
N ARG A 164 8.80 6.60 -25.24
CA ARG A 164 9.48 5.48 -25.93
C ARG A 164 9.01 5.29 -27.37
N LEU A 165 7.71 5.49 -27.62
CA LEU A 165 7.15 5.51 -28.97
C LEU A 165 7.74 6.62 -29.83
N HIS A 166 7.81 7.86 -29.32
CA HIS A 166 8.43 8.99 -30.03
C HIS A 166 9.93 8.76 -30.32
N ALA A 167 10.64 8.20 -29.36
CA ALA A 167 12.08 7.93 -29.51
C ALA A 167 12.37 6.74 -30.42
N ALA A 168 11.35 6.03 -30.92
CA ALA A 168 11.50 4.74 -31.64
C ALA A 168 12.43 3.74 -30.90
N LYS A 169 12.40 3.77 -29.55
CA LYS A 169 13.35 3.05 -28.72
C LYS A 169 12.86 1.62 -28.45
N GLY A 170 13.70 0.66 -28.80
CA GLY A 170 13.37 -0.77 -28.67
C GLY A 170 12.41 -1.25 -29.76
N ASN A 171 11.67 -2.33 -29.50
CA ASN A 171 10.81 -2.99 -30.48
C ASN A 171 9.34 -2.55 -30.42
N ILE A 172 9.02 -1.44 -29.73
CA ILE A 172 7.63 -1.08 -29.47
C ILE A 172 6.85 -0.74 -30.76
N ARG A 173 7.52 -0.12 -31.76
CA ARG A 173 6.89 0.22 -33.03
C ARG A 173 6.80 -0.95 -34.03
N THR A 174 7.68 -1.95 -33.89
CA THR A 174 7.77 -3.10 -34.81
C THR A 174 6.90 -4.28 -34.40
N LYS A 175 6.16 -4.14 -33.29
CA LYS A 175 5.29 -5.17 -32.73
C LYS A 175 3.85 -4.77 -32.80
N LYS A 176 2.92 -5.76 -32.65
CA LYS A 176 1.48 -5.54 -32.67
C LYS A 176 0.94 -4.89 -31.41
N ALA A 177 -0.38 -4.67 -31.37
CA ALA A 177 -1.08 -4.03 -30.27
C ALA A 177 -0.96 -4.82 -28.94
N ASP A 178 -0.83 -6.14 -28.98
CA ASP A 178 -0.60 -6.99 -27.82
C ASP A 178 0.71 -6.66 -27.08
N TYR A 179 1.74 -6.30 -27.85
CA TYR A 179 3.01 -5.86 -27.25
C TYR A 179 2.88 -4.50 -26.56
N LEU A 180 2.03 -3.60 -27.06
CA LEU A 180 1.70 -2.35 -26.35
C LEU A 180 0.98 -2.64 -25.05
N LEU A 181 0.01 -3.56 -25.04
CA LEU A 181 -0.65 -4.01 -23.80
C LEU A 181 0.39 -4.53 -22.79
N TYR A 182 1.29 -5.43 -23.25
CA TYR A 182 2.38 -5.91 -22.41
C TYR A 182 3.18 -4.74 -21.81
N LYS A 183 3.57 -3.75 -22.61
CA LYS A 183 4.35 -2.61 -22.12
C LYS A 183 3.62 -1.76 -21.09
N ILE A 184 2.31 -1.64 -21.21
CA ILE A 184 1.49 -0.92 -20.23
C ILE A 184 1.44 -1.72 -18.90
N MET A 185 1.23 -3.03 -18.97
CA MET A 185 1.18 -3.88 -17.78
C MET A 185 2.54 -3.98 -17.10
N ASP A 186 3.62 -4.11 -17.87
CA ASP A 186 5.01 -4.13 -17.42
C ASP A 186 5.34 -2.84 -16.63
N ALA A 187 5.02 -1.68 -17.21
CA ALA A 187 5.25 -0.40 -16.54
C ALA A 187 4.40 -0.24 -15.26
N ALA A 188 3.20 -0.80 -15.21
CA ALA A 188 2.39 -0.79 -13.98
C ALA A 188 3.00 -1.66 -12.89
N VAL A 189 3.56 -2.83 -13.24
CA VAL A 189 4.24 -3.72 -12.30
C VAL A 189 5.57 -3.10 -11.83
N ASP A 190 6.30 -2.43 -12.72
CA ASP A 190 7.50 -1.67 -12.34
C ASP A 190 7.20 -0.61 -11.26
N GLN A 191 6.03 0.08 -11.36
CA GLN A 191 5.59 1.01 -10.32
C GLN A 191 5.37 0.32 -8.96
N TYR A 192 4.90 -0.92 -8.95
CA TYR A 192 4.75 -1.66 -7.68
C TYR A 192 6.10 -1.87 -6.99
N PHE A 193 7.16 -2.19 -7.73
CA PHE A 193 8.50 -2.32 -7.15
C PHE A 193 9.00 -1.00 -6.56
N VAL A 194 8.83 0.12 -7.26
CA VAL A 194 9.19 1.45 -6.72
C VAL A 194 8.50 1.73 -5.38
N LEU A 195 7.24 1.30 -5.23
CA LEU A 195 6.50 1.49 -3.98
C LEU A 195 6.94 0.52 -2.89
N ILE A 196 7.24 -0.73 -3.26
CA ILE A 196 7.74 -1.76 -2.35
C ILE A 196 9.11 -1.35 -1.79
N ASP A 197 10.00 -0.83 -2.62
CA ASP A 197 11.31 -0.33 -2.20
C ASP A 197 11.18 0.82 -1.19
N LYS A 198 10.29 1.81 -1.46
CA LYS A 198 9.99 2.88 -0.49
C LYS A 198 9.45 2.35 0.84
N ILE A 199 8.65 1.29 0.81
CA ILE A 199 8.18 0.64 2.03
C ILE A 199 9.32 -0.11 2.71
N GLY A 200 10.20 -0.77 1.96
CA GLY A 200 11.39 -1.43 2.45
C GLY A 200 12.24 -0.49 3.30
N ASP A 201 12.53 0.71 2.79
CA ASP A 201 13.25 1.77 3.53
C ASP A 201 12.54 2.15 4.85
N LEU A 202 11.19 2.22 4.83
CA LEU A 202 10.42 2.52 6.04
C LEU A 202 10.44 1.35 7.04
N VAL A 203 10.46 0.11 6.56
CA VAL A 203 10.55 -1.09 7.41
C VAL A 203 11.91 -1.15 8.08
N GLU A 204 13.00 -0.90 7.35
CA GLU A 204 14.37 -0.87 7.87
C GLU A 204 14.53 0.19 8.97
N ASN A 205 14.05 1.42 8.72
CA ASN A 205 14.07 2.49 9.70
C ASN A 205 13.29 2.14 10.99
N ILE A 206 12.14 1.48 10.85
CA ILE A 206 11.32 1.06 12.00
C ILE A 206 11.93 -0.13 12.74
N GLU A 207 12.64 -1.01 12.05
CA GLU A 207 13.38 -2.10 12.65
C GLU A 207 14.46 -1.54 13.58
N GLU A 208 15.27 -0.60 13.09
CA GLU A 208 16.28 0.08 13.89
C GLU A 208 15.67 0.80 15.11
N GLU A 209 14.60 1.58 14.90
CA GLU A 209 13.89 2.26 15.99
C GLU A 209 13.37 1.26 17.04
N THR A 210 12.80 0.13 16.61
CA THR A 210 12.22 -0.89 17.51
C THR A 210 13.29 -1.58 18.35
N MET A 211 14.48 -1.80 17.78
CA MET A 211 15.59 -2.46 18.48
C MET A 211 16.26 -1.54 19.50
N TYR A 212 16.54 -0.30 19.15
CA TYR A 212 17.39 0.58 19.97
C TYR A 212 16.59 1.57 20.82
N THR A 213 15.59 2.23 20.26
CA THR A 213 14.90 3.36 20.92
C THR A 213 13.37 3.34 20.75
N PRO A 214 12.69 2.20 21.03
CA PRO A 214 11.25 2.15 20.83
C PRO A 214 10.52 3.14 21.73
N ASP A 215 9.57 3.87 21.14
CA ASP A 215 8.68 4.81 21.83
C ASP A 215 7.21 4.40 21.71
N ASN A 216 6.30 5.19 22.28
CA ASN A 216 4.86 4.91 22.19
C ASN A 216 4.29 5.07 20.79
N GLN A 217 5.00 5.72 19.85
CA GLN A 217 4.57 5.92 18.47
C GLN A 217 5.05 4.79 17.54
N THR A 218 6.09 4.04 17.94
CA THR A 218 6.67 2.95 17.13
C THR A 218 5.62 1.93 16.70
N SER A 219 4.74 1.51 17.61
CA SER A 219 3.65 0.56 17.29
C SER A 219 2.64 1.13 16.29
N PHE A 220 2.34 2.43 16.34
CA PHE A 220 1.45 3.09 15.38
C PHE A 220 2.11 3.20 13.99
N LYS A 221 3.42 3.42 13.93
CA LYS A 221 4.19 3.45 12.67
C LYS A 221 4.18 2.05 12.03
N ILE A 222 4.48 0.99 12.80
CA ILE A 222 4.42 -0.40 12.34
C ILE A 222 3.03 -0.71 11.75
N GLN A 223 1.95 -0.36 12.47
CA GLN A 223 0.59 -0.59 11.98
C GLN A 223 0.26 0.26 10.74
N GLY A 224 0.82 1.46 10.64
CA GLY A 224 0.68 2.33 9.46
C GLY A 224 1.23 1.66 8.20
N ILE A 225 2.49 1.22 8.26
CA ILE A 225 3.16 0.53 7.14
C ILE A 225 2.42 -0.77 6.78
N LYS A 226 2.02 -1.55 7.79
CA LYS A 226 1.25 -2.79 7.55
C LYS A 226 -0.06 -2.54 6.79
N LYS A 227 -0.77 -1.43 7.06
CA LYS A 227 -1.97 -1.06 6.31
C LYS A 227 -1.66 -0.73 4.85
N GLU A 228 -0.55 -0.07 4.57
CA GLU A 228 -0.10 0.24 3.21
C GLU A 228 0.23 -1.03 2.43
N LEU A 229 0.96 -1.97 3.05
CA LEU A 229 1.23 -3.29 2.46
C LEU A 229 -0.05 -4.09 2.17
N VAL A 230 -1.07 -4.01 3.04
CA VAL A 230 -2.37 -4.64 2.79
C VAL A 230 -3.07 -4.03 1.58
N VAL A 231 -2.97 -2.72 1.38
CA VAL A 231 -3.53 -2.05 0.19
C VAL A 231 -2.81 -2.53 -1.08
N LEU A 232 -1.48 -2.57 -1.07
CA LEU A 232 -0.69 -3.08 -2.21
C LEU A 232 -1.05 -4.53 -2.54
N SER A 233 -1.02 -5.41 -1.55
CA SER A 233 -1.35 -6.83 -1.71
C SER A 233 -2.75 -7.04 -2.32
N LYS A 234 -3.74 -6.22 -1.91
CA LYS A 234 -5.11 -6.27 -2.43
C LYS A 234 -5.20 -6.03 -3.94
N HIS A 235 -4.26 -5.28 -4.51
CA HIS A 235 -4.27 -4.95 -5.94
C HIS A 235 -3.30 -5.84 -6.74
N ILE A 236 -2.15 -6.19 -6.16
CA ILE A 236 -1.14 -7.02 -6.83
C ILE A 236 -1.61 -8.48 -6.98
N LEU A 237 -2.25 -9.04 -5.96
CA LEU A 237 -2.73 -10.42 -6.02
C LEU A 237 -3.73 -10.67 -7.17
N PRO A 238 -4.77 -9.84 -7.39
CA PRO A 238 -5.65 -10.00 -8.55
C PRO A 238 -4.95 -9.79 -9.89
N MET A 239 -3.93 -8.92 -9.95
CA MET A 239 -3.10 -8.71 -11.14
C MET A 239 -2.36 -9.99 -11.52
N ARG A 240 -1.74 -10.66 -10.54
CA ARG A 240 -1.09 -11.95 -10.72
C ARG A 240 -2.07 -13.03 -11.22
N GLU A 241 -3.27 -13.09 -10.60
CA GLU A 241 -4.31 -14.04 -11.02
C GLU A 241 -4.78 -13.79 -12.45
N ALA A 242 -4.90 -12.52 -12.86
CA ALA A 242 -5.29 -12.11 -14.19
C ALA A 242 -4.22 -12.48 -15.24
N LEU A 243 -2.95 -12.18 -14.95
CA LEU A 243 -1.82 -12.52 -15.82
C LEU A 243 -1.67 -14.03 -16.03
N ASN A 244 -1.92 -14.84 -15.00
CA ASN A 244 -1.88 -16.30 -15.12
C ASN A 244 -2.91 -16.85 -16.14
N LYS A 245 -4.04 -16.15 -16.33
CA LYS A 245 -5.02 -16.53 -17.36
C LYS A 245 -4.48 -16.28 -18.76
N LEU A 246 -3.67 -15.24 -18.97
CA LEU A 246 -3.07 -14.95 -20.28
C LEU A 246 -2.01 -15.99 -20.68
N ASP A 247 -1.26 -16.51 -19.71
CA ASP A 247 -0.26 -17.56 -19.96
C ASP A 247 -0.90 -18.90 -20.38
N SER A 248 -2.09 -19.18 -19.84
CA SER A 248 -2.83 -20.42 -20.13
C SER A 248 -3.80 -20.30 -21.31
N GLY A 249 -3.96 -19.12 -21.90
CA GLY A 249 -5.00 -18.81 -22.84
C GLY A 249 -4.61 -19.02 -24.30
N ASN A 250 -5.62 -19.38 -25.10
CA ASN A 250 -5.55 -19.49 -26.55
C ASN A 250 -6.14 -18.25 -27.23
N SER A 251 -5.83 -17.04 -26.71
CA SER A 251 -6.37 -15.81 -27.28
C SER A 251 -5.80 -15.55 -28.66
N GLU A 252 -6.67 -15.42 -29.67
CA GLU A 252 -6.26 -15.09 -31.05
C GLU A 252 -5.68 -13.65 -31.14
N LEU A 253 -5.93 -12.81 -30.14
CA LEU A 253 -5.45 -11.41 -30.08
C LEU A 253 -4.04 -11.29 -29.52
N ILE A 254 -3.49 -12.34 -28.93
CA ILE A 254 -2.13 -12.36 -28.38
C ILE A 254 -1.27 -13.31 -29.23
N GLU A 255 -0.21 -12.75 -29.81
CA GLU A 255 0.73 -13.58 -30.56
C GLU A 255 1.46 -14.57 -29.66
N GLU A 256 1.67 -15.80 -30.13
CA GLU A 256 2.44 -16.81 -29.37
C GLU A 256 3.82 -16.30 -28.92
N LYS A 257 4.44 -15.46 -29.75
CA LYS A 257 5.72 -14.79 -29.43
C LYS A 257 5.61 -13.79 -28.29
N SER A 258 4.41 -13.26 -28.03
CA SER A 258 4.16 -12.26 -26.97
C SER A 258 3.85 -12.91 -25.63
N ILE A 259 3.40 -14.16 -25.59
CA ILE A 259 3.09 -14.90 -24.35
C ILE A 259 4.27 -14.89 -23.39
N LYS A 260 5.49 -15.05 -23.89
CA LYS A 260 6.70 -15.01 -23.04
C LYS A 260 6.92 -13.66 -22.31
N TYR A 261 6.44 -12.54 -22.88
CA TYR A 261 6.52 -11.24 -22.24
C TYR A 261 5.49 -11.11 -21.13
N PHE A 262 4.28 -11.64 -21.33
CA PHE A 262 3.26 -11.68 -20.26
C PHE A 262 3.65 -12.61 -19.12
N ARG A 263 4.36 -13.71 -19.42
CA ARG A 263 4.94 -14.59 -18.40
C ARG A 263 6.00 -13.86 -17.55
N ASP A 264 6.85 -13.06 -18.17
CA ASP A 264 7.84 -12.23 -17.48
C ASP A 264 7.16 -11.23 -16.51
N VAL A 265 6.08 -10.55 -16.95
CA VAL A 265 5.27 -9.68 -16.08
C VAL A 265 4.59 -10.46 -14.95
N TYR A 266 4.14 -11.68 -15.22
CA TYR A 266 3.60 -12.58 -14.19
C TYR A 266 4.65 -12.90 -13.12
N ASP A 267 5.86 -13.28 -13.55
CA ASP A 267 6.96 -13.60 -12.63
C ASP A 267 7.36 -12.39 -11.79
N HIS A 268 7.44 -11.20 -12.38
CA HIS A 268 7.67 -9.94 -11.65
C HIS A 268 6.54 -9.66 -10.66
N THR A 269 5.28 -9.85 -11.05
CA THR A 269 4.13 -9.64 -10.15
C THR A 269 4.14 -10.63 -8.99
N TYR A 270 4.55 -11.87 -9.24
CA TYR A 270 4.74 -12.88 -8.20
C TYR A 270 5.83 -12.46 -7.21
N GLN A 271 6.99 -12.02 -7.71
CA GLN A 271 8.09 -11.51 -6.87
C GLN A 271 7.65 -10.30 -6.02
N ALA A 272 6.93 -9.36 -6.61
CA ALA A 272 6.38 -8.21 -5.88
C ALA A 272 5.45 -8.64 -4.74
N TYR A 273 4.56 -9.60 -5.01
CA TYR A 273 3.65 -10.14 -3.99
C TYR A 273 4.41 -10.84 -2.86
N ASP A 274 5.40 -11.68 -3.20
CA ASP A 274 6.22 -12.39 -2.22
C ASP A 274 7.01 -11.43 -1.31
N THR A 275 7.59 -10.39 -1.88
CA THR A 275 8.28 -9.34 -1.12
C THR A 275 7.34 -8.63 -0.13
N ILE A 276 6.10 -8.35 -0.53
CA ILE A 276 5.09 -7.76 0.35
C ILE A 276 4.77 -8.70 1.52
N GLU A 277 4.60 -10.00 1.28
CA GLU A 277 4.30 -10.97 2.34
C GLU A 277 5.48 -11.10 3.32
N ASN A 278 6.73 -11.04 2.81
CA ASN A 278 7.94 -11.02 3.63
C ASN A 278 7.98 -9.77 4.54
N HIS A 279 7.70 -8.57 3.99
CA HIS A 279 7.62 -7.35 4.80
C HIS A 279 6.51 -7.40 5.85
N LYS A 280 5.34 -7.98 5.52
CA LYS A 280 4.26 -8.17 6.50
C LYS A 280 4.68 -9.08 7.65
N SER A 281 5.38 -10.18 7.33
CA SER A 281 5.91 -11.09 8.35
C SER A 281 6.91 -10.37 9.26
N LEU A 282 7.88 -9.66 8.68
CA LEU A 282 8.85 -8.88 9.43
C LEU A 282 8.20 -7.85 10.36
N LEU A 283 7.18 -7.12 9.87
CA LEU A 283 6.44 -6.16 10.70
C LEU A 283 5.66 -6.83 11.86
N ASN A 284 5.22 -8.07 11.70
CA ASN A 284 4.63 -8.83 12.80
C ASN A 284 5.68 -9.16 13.87
N ASP A 285 6.87 -9.59 13.45
CA ASP A 285 7.97 -9.90 14.35
C ASP A 285 8.46 -8.64 15.08
N LEU A 286 8.58 -7.52 14.39
CA LEU A 286 8.90 -6.21 15.00
C LEU A 286 7.87 -5.78 16.05
N MET A 287 6.58 -6.04 15.81
CA MET A 287 5.54 -5.76 16.81
C MET A 287 5.72 -6.62 18.05
N ASN A 288 6.09 -7.89 17.92
CA ASN A 288 6.37 -8.79 19.04
C ASN A 288 7.61 -8.34 19.83
N ILE A 289 8.67 -7.92 19.13
CA ILE A 289 9.88 -7.35 19.73
C ILE A 289 9.54 -6.09 20.52
N TYR A 290 8.72 -5.19 19.92
CA TYR A 290 8.26 -3.99 20.60
C TYR A 290 7.55 -4.28 21.93
N PHE A 291 6.57 -5.19 21.92
CA PHE A 291 5.86 -5.58 23.16
C PHE A 291 6.80 -6.20 24.20
N THR A 292 7.72 -7.04 23.78
CA THR A 292 8.72 -7.63 24.67
C THR A 292 9.62 -6.57 25.29
N THR A 293 10.10 -5.63 24.48
CA THR A 293 10.95 -4.53 24.94
C THR A 293 10.21 -3.62 25.92
N MET A 294 8.95 -3.27 25.64
CA MET A 294 8.12 -2.48 26.54
C MET A 294 7.83 -3.21 27.86
N SER A 295 7.55 -4.53 27.80
CA SER A 295 7.38 -5.36 29.00
C SER A 295 8.66 -5.38 29.86
N ASN A 296 9.82 -5.54 29.22
CA ASN A 296 11.11 -5.52 29.91
C ASN A 296 11.39 -4.15 30.58
N ARG A 297 11.08 -3.04 29.90
CA ARG A 297 11.19 -1.69 30.49
C ARG A 297 10.27 -1.52 31.71
N MET A 298 9.01 -1.95 31.60
CA MET A 298 8.07 -1.91 32.70
C MET A 298 8.55 -2.74 33.88
N ASN A 299 9.05 -3.96 33.64
CA ASN A 299 9.63 -4.81 34.65
C ASN A 299 10.86 -4.17 35.32
N MET A 300 11.68 -3.44 34.55
CA MET A 300 12.82 -2.71 35.09
C MET A 300 12.37 -1.57 36.02
N VAL A 301 11.37 -0.78 35.63
CA VAL A 301 10.79 0.27 36.48
C VAL A 301 10.18 -0.31 37.74
N MET A 302 9.40 -1.40 37.62
CA MET A 302 8.82 -2.12 38.76
C MET A 302 9.90 -2.64 39.72
N LYS A 303 10.99 -3.18 39.18
CA LYS A 303 12.15 -3.65 39.93
C LYS A 303 12.80 -2.54 40.75
N VAL A 304 13.06 -1.37 40.13
CA VAL A 304 13.61 -0.20 40.82
C VAL A 304 12.69 0.27 41.95
N LEU A 305 11.38 0.40 41.63
CA LEU A 305 10.39 0.79 42.63
C LEU A 305 10.32 -0.20 43.82
N THR A 306 10.36 -1.50 43.49
CA THR A 306 10.36 -2.57 44.53
C THR A 306 11.60 -2.49 45.40
N ILE A 307 12.80 -2.30 44.81
CA ILE A 307 14.04 -2.12 45.59
C ILE A 307 13.93 -0.95 46.58
N ILE A 308 13.52 0.22 46.06
CA ILE A 308 13.35 1.42 46.90
C ILE A 308 12.36 1.14 48.03
N SER A 309 11.15 0.68 47.70
CA SER A 309 10.10 0.41 48.70
C SER A 309 10.52 -0.61 49.75
N THR A 310 11.20 -1.70 49.34
CA THR A 310 11.63 -2.77 50.26
C THR A 310 12.72 -2.31 51.20
N ILE A 311 13.59 -1.37 50.79
CA ILE A 311 14.59 -0.78 51.67
C ILE A 311 13.96 0.24 52.62
N PHE A 312 13.06 1.10 52.13
CA PHE A 312 12.48 2.17 52.96
C PHE A 312 11.43 1.68 53.98
N MET A 313 10.67 0.62 53.67
CA MET A 313 9.61 0.12 54.55
C MET A 313 10.12 -0.31 55.92
N PRO A 314 11.18 -1.12 56.08
CA PRO A 314 11.73 -1.45 57.41
C PRO A 314 12.32 -0.23 58.09
N LEU A 315 12.97 0.68 57.39
CA LEU A 315 13.52 1.93 57.95
C LEU A 315 12.41 2.82 58.49
N SER A 316 11.32 3.00 57.74
CA SER A 316 10.16 3.76 58.18
C SER A 316 9.50 3.15 59.41
N PHE A 317 9.41 1.79 59.45
CA PHE A 317 8.92 1.12 60.65
C PHE A 317 9.81 1.34 61.86
N LEU A 318 11.14 1.21 61.73
CA LEU A 318 12.09 1.50 62.82
C LEU A 318 11.97 2.94 63.28
N THR A 319 11.95 3.89 62.36
CA THR A 319 11.79 5.30 62.67
C THR A 319 10.47 5.59 63.42
N GLY A 320 9.37 4.95 62.96
CA GLY A 320 8.07 5.02 63.59
C GLY A 320 8.07 4.49 65.03
N VAL A 321 8.69 3.34 65.27
CA VAL A 321 8.81 2.71 66.60
C VAL A 321 9.64 3.64 67.55
N PHE A 322 10.79 4.12 67.09
CA PHE A 322 11.63 5.03 67.89
C PHE A 322 11.06 6.43 68.05
N GLY A 323 10.11 6.85 67.18
CA GLY A 323 9.37 8.11 67.27
C GLY A 323 8.14 8.05 68.16
N MET A 324 7.80 6.90 68.78
CA MET A 324 6.61 6.77 69.63
C MET A 324 6.83 7.38 71.00
N ASN A 325 5.86 8.14 71.50
CA ASN A 325 5.93 8.84 72.84
C ASN A 325 5.37 7.96 73.96
N PHE A 326 5.92 6.75 74.13
CA PHE A 326 5.56 5.91 75.26
C PHE A 326 6.25 6.41 76.56
N LYS A 327 5.52 6.45 77.71
CA LYS A 327 6.02 6.86 79.02
C LYS A 327 7.20 6.02 79.51
N TYR A 328 7.27 4.75 79.13
CA TYR A 328 8.37 3.86 79.46
C TYR A 328 8.85 3.19 78.15
N PHE A 329 9.87 3.77 77.53
CA PHE A 329 10.54 3.21 76.36
C PHE A 329 12.04 3.02 76.68
N PRO A 330 12.47 1.78 76.98
CA PRO A 330 13.83 1.53 77.51
C PRO A 330 14.94 2.00 76.56
N ALA A 331 14.72 1.92 75.22
CA ALA A 331 15.72 2.30 74.24
C ALA A 331 15.97 3.81 74.14
N LEU A 332 15.00 4.67 74.50
CA LEU A 332 15.18 6.12 74.58
C LEU A 332 15.89 6.61 75.87
N ASN A 333 15.82 5.81 76.94
CA ASN A 333 16.48 6.13 78.21
C ASN A 333 17.95 5.71 78.23
N ASN A 334 18.43 5.01 77.17
CA ASN A 334 19.83 4.58 77.08
C ASN A 334 20.66 5.65 76.38
N PRO A 335 21.76 6.15 77.01
CA PRO A 335 22.66 7.17 76.42
C PRO A 335 23.17 6.79 75.01
N ASN A 336 23.26 5.49 74.70
CA ASN A 336 23.73 5.01 73.44
C ASN A 336 22.57 4.64 72.50
N GLY A 337 21.31 4.92 72.84
CA GLY A 337 20.13 4.54 72.00
C GLY A 337 20.17 5.11 70.57
N TYR A 338 20.68 6.30 70.38
CA TYR A 338 20.90 6.91 69.08
C TYR A 338 21.85 6.10 68.17
N TYR A 339 22.97 5.65 68.73
CA TYR A 339 23.96 4.86 67.99
C TYR A 339 23.41 3.45 67.64
N TYR A 340 22.63 2.83 68.52
CA TYR A 340 21.96 1.55 68.26
C TYR A 340 20.93 1.68 67.14
N PHE A 341 20.15 2.76 67.10
CA PHE A 341 19.20 3.02 66.03
C PHE A 341 19.92 3.09 64.66
N TRP A 342 20.98 3.92 64.58
CA TRP A 342 21.73 4.04 63.31
C TRP A 342 22.48 2.74 62.95
N GLY A 343 23.05 2.04 63.87
CA GLY A 343 23.69 0.76 63.66
C GLY A 343 22.73 -0.28 63.11
N LEU A 344 21.52 -0.38 63.68
CA LEU A 344 20.48 -1.29 63.21
C LEU A 344 19.97 -0.90 61.79
N SER A 345 19.76 0.42 61.57
CA SER A 345 19.32 0.94 60.28
C SER A 345 20.34 0.60 59.16
N ILE A 346 21.61 0.83 59.40
CA ILE A 346 22.69 0.53 58.48
C ILE A 346 22.78 -1.00 58.22
N LEU A 347 22.63 -1.81 59.22
CA LEU A 347 22.65 -3.28 59.09
C LEU A 347 21.50 -3.77 58.24
N VAL A 348 20.29 -3.22 58.39
CA VAL A 348 19.12 -3.53 57.54
C VAL A 348 19.39 -3.14 56.07
N VAL A 349 19.91 -1.91 55.83
CA VAL A 349 20.22 -1.48 54.43
C VAL A 349 21.28 -2.40 53.80
N LEU A 350 22.37 -2.69 54.50
CA LEU A 350 23.43 -3.56 54.02
C LEU A 350 22.91 -4.98 53.72
N GLY A 351 22.10 -5.54 54.63
CA GLY A 351 21.48 -6.87 54.47
C GLY A 351 20.59 -6.90 53.20
N MET A 352 19.77 -5.83 52.99
CA MET A 352 18.94 -5.74 51.78
C MET A 352 19.77 -5.57 50.52
N MET A 353 20.84 -4.80 50.50
CA MET A 353 21.73 -4.67 49.33
C MET A 353 22.38 -6.02 48.97
N VAL A 354 22.86 -6.77 49.99
CA VAL A 354 23.42 -8.12 49.76
C VAL A 354 22.36 -9.08 49.21
N TYR A 355 21.14 -9.01 49.75
CA TYR A 355 20.00 -9.78 49.23
C TYR A 355 19.72 -9.52 47.75
N PHE A 356 19.55 -8.23 47.36
CA PHE A 356 19.29 -7.83 45.97
C PHE A 356 20.45 -8.19 45.05
N LYS A 357 21.71 -8.02 45.49
CA LYS A 357 22.90 -8.43 44.73
C LYS A 357 22.91 -9.94 44.48
N ARG A 358 22.55 -10.78 45.46
CA ARG A 358 22.43 -12.25 45.28
C ARG A 358 21.32 -12.61 44.31
N LYS A 359 20.21 -11.87 44.28
CA LYS A 359 19.09 -12.03 43.35
C LYS A 359 19.37 -11.50 41.96
N LYS A 360 20.55 -10.92 41.69
CA LYS A 360 20.90 -10.25 40.42
C LYS A 360 19.91 -9.14 40.02
N TRP A 361 19.48 -8.39 41.02
CA TRP A 361 18.60 -7.25 40.79
C TRP A 361 19.37 -5.96 40.55
N PHE A 362 20.64 -5.98 40.83
CA PHE A 362 21.64 -4.97 40.42
C PHE A 362 22.50 -5.56 39.30
#